data_acb6f8ce83205e04d45c55abaac0acc8
#
_entry.id   acb6f8ce83205e04d45c55abaac0acc8
#
_cell.length_a   1.000
_cell.length_b   1.000
_cell.length_c   1.000
_cell.angle_alpha   90.00
_cell.angle_beta   90.00
_cell.angle_gamma   90.00
#
_symmetry.space_group_name_H-M   'P 1'
#
loop_
_entity.id
_entity.type
_entity.pdbx_description
1 polymer ?
#
loop_
_entity_poly.entity_id
_entity_poly.type
_entity_poly.pdbx_seq_one_letter_code
_entity_poly.pdbx_strand_id
1 'polypeptide(L)'
;KKSKEPIKTFAIGMSEDAIDLKYAKQVAEYIGSEHKEVFMTPDEVLESLETVIQLLGTYDITTIRASMGMYLVCKAIHEQTDIRVLLTGEISDELFGYKYTDFAPDATAFQEESQKRIRELHMYDVLRADRCISVNSLEARVPFGDIDFVKYVMSIDSELKLNKYGKGKYLLRHAFEEGDYLPEEILWREKAAFSDAVGHSMVDYLKEYAEGTYSDEEFESLCMKYAY
;
A
#
# COMPACT_ATOMS: atom_id res chain seq x y z
N LYS A 1 -18.13 6.91 12.05
CA LYS A 1 -18.89 7.50 13.20
C LYS A 1 -19.05 9.04 13.08
N LYS A 2 -18.24 9.73 12.26
CA LYS A 2 -18.32 11.21 12.07
C LYS A 2 -18.99 11.65 10.76
N SER A 3 -19.13 10.76 9.79
CA SER A 3 -19.84 11.05 8.55
C SER A 3 -21.37 10.97 8.77
N LYS A 4 -22.12 11.86 8.13
CA LYS A 4 -23.58 11.85 8.14
C LYS A 4 -24.14 10.91 7.06
N GLU A 5 -23.35 10.66 6.02
CA GLU A 5 -23.69 9.76 4.91
C GLU A 5 -22.68 8.61 4.86
N PRO A 6 -23.07 7.45 4.31
CA PRO A 6 -22.15 6.37 4.06
C PRO A 6 -20.93 6.85 3.23
N ILE A 7 -19.73 6.50 3.65
CA ILE A 7 -18.55 6.76 2.84
C ILE A 7 -18.44 5.69 1.76
N LYS A 8 -17.85 6.06 0.62
CA LYS A 8 -17.52 5.10 -0.44
C LYS A 8 -16.15 4.52 -0.20
N THR A 9 -16.04 3.20 -0.28
CA THR A 9 -14.79 2.48 -0.09
C THR A 9 -14.52 1.56 -1.28
N PHE A 10 -13.25 1.37 -1.61
CA PHE A 10 -12.81 0.57 -2.75
C PHE A 10 -11.73 -0.40 -2.31
N ALA A 11 -11.75 -1.58 -2.87
CA ALA A 11 -10.68 -2.56 -2.75
C ALA A 11 -10.44 -3.22 -4.11
N ILE A 12 -9.25 -3.78 -4.32
CA ILE A 12 -8.88 -4.45 -5.56
C ILE A 12 -8.26 -5.81 -5.27
N GLY A 13 -8.51 -6.78 -6.13
CA GLY A 13 -7.91 -8.11 -6.08
C GLY A 13 -7.95 -8.79 -7.44
N MET A 14 -7.16 -9.86 -7.59
CA MET A 14 -7.16 -10.70 -8.81
C MET A 14 -8.26 -11.77 -8.79
N SER A 15 -8.80 -12.08 -7.61
CA SER A 15 -9.83 -13.10 -7.41
C SER A 15 -10.69 -12.76 -6.21
N GLU A 16 -11.89 -13.35 -6.11
CA GLU A 16 -12.82 -13.13 -4.99
C GLU A 16 -12.26 -13.57 -3.62
N ASP A 17 -11.31 -14.49 -3.62
CA ASP A 17 -10.63 -15.02 -2.43
C ASP A 17 -9.38 -14.22 -2.05
N ALA A 18 -9.07 -13.14 -2.76
CA ALA A 18 -7.98 -12.24 -2.39
C ALA A 18 -8.16 -11.75 -0.94
N ILE A 19 -7.11 -11.91 -0.15
CA ILE A 19 -7.19 -11.71 1.31
C ILE A 19 -7.62 -10.28 1.69
N ASP A 20 -7.18 -9.28 0.92
CA ASP A 20 -7.54 -7.89 1.18
C ASP A 20 -9.00 -7.59 0.80
N LEU A 21 -9.58 -8.23 -0.23
CA LEU A 21 -11.01 -8.08 -0.55
C LEU A 21 -11.87 -8.59 0.60
N LYS A 22 -11.54 -9.77 1.13
CA LYS A 22 -12.26 -10.35 2.27
C LYS A 22 -12.30 -9.42 3.48
N TYR A 23 -11.14 -8.90 3.87
CA TYR A 23 -11.08 -8.02 5.04
C TYR A 23 -11.63 -6.61 4.77
N ALA A 24 -11.45 -6.09 3.57
CA ALA A 24 -12.06 -4.82 3.18
C ALA A 24 -13.58 -4.89 3.25
N LYS A 25 -14.18 -5.98 2.79
CA LYS A 25 -15.64 -6.23 2.88
C LYS A 25 -16.12 -6.29 4.32
N GLN A 26 -15.42 -7.01 5.20
CA GLN A 26 -15.77 -7.06 6.62
C GLN A 26 -15.76 -5.67 7.28
N VAL A 27 -14.72 -4.87 6.98
CA VAL A 27 -14.65 -3.49 7.47
C VAL A 27 -15.79 -2.64 6.90
N ALA A 28 -16.06 -2.76 5.60
CA ALA A 28 -17.10 -2.01 4.93
C ALA A 28 -18.49 -2.28 5.54
N GLU A 29 -18.81 -3.54 5.79
CA GLU A 29 -20.05 -3.96 6.46
C GLU A 29 -20.14 -3.40 7.88
N TYR A 30 -19.03 -3.48 8.62
CA TYR A 30 -18.98 -3.00 10.00
C TYR A 30 -19.18 -1.47 10.12
N ILE A 31 -18.56 -0.69 9.23
CA ILE A 31 -18.68 0.78 9.25
C ILE A 31 -19.89 1.29 8.47
N GLY A 32 -20.60 0.42 7.73
CA GLY A 32 -21.74 0.78 6.91
C GLY A 32 -21.36 1.63 5.69
N SER A 33 -20.24 1.33 5.02
CA SER A 33 -19.82 2.04 3.82
C SER A 33 -20.46 1.47 2.55
N GLU A 34 -20.56 2.30 1.51
CA GLU A 34 -20.83 1.86 0.14
C GLU A 34 -19.55 1.28 -0.44
N HIS A 35 -19.42 -0.05 -0.40
CA HIS A 35 -18.21 -0.75 -0.81
C HIS A 35 -18.28 -1.22 -2.25
N LYS A 36 -17.18 -1.01 -2.99
CA LYS A 36 -16.98 -1.51 -4.33
C LYS A 36 -15.70 -2.31 -4.45
N GLU A 37 -15.82 -3.53 -4.89
CA GLU A 37 -14.68 -4.39 -5.24
C GLU A 37 -14.33 -4.20 -6.71
N VAL A 38 -13.05 -4.04 -7.00
CA VAL A 38 -12.48 -3.98 -8.34
C VAL A 38 -11.71 -5.27 -8.57
N PHE A 39 -11.95 -5.91 -9.68
CA PHE A 39 -11.21 -7.10 -10.08
C PHE A 39 -10.27 -6.72 -11.22
N MET A 40 -9.02 -7.11 -11.10
CA MET A 40 -8.03 -6.96 -12.17
C MET A 40 -7.70 -8.32 -12.76
N THR A 41 -7.60 -8.37 -14.06
CA THR A 41 -7.19 -9.56 -14.80
C THR A 41 -5.67 -9.55 -15.06
N PRO A 42 -5.06 -10.73 -15.30
CA PRO A 42 -3.68 -10.80 -15.76
C PRO A 42 -3.39 -9.96 -17.01
N ASP A 43 -4.31 -9.94 -17.97
CA ASP A 43 -4.15 -9.16 -19.19
C ASP A 43 -4.13 -7.66 -18.91
N GLU A 44 -5.02 -7.15 -18.05
CA GLU A 44 -5.01 -5.74 -17.64
C GLU A 44 -3.72 -5.35 -16.90
N VAL A 45 -3.14 -6.28 -16.12
CA VAL A 45 -1.85 -6.08 -15.47
C VAL A 45 -0.76 -5.92 -16.52
N LEU A 46 -0.67 -6.81 -17.51
CA LEU A 46 0.33 -6.73 -18.58
C LEU A 46 0.17 -5.48 -19.46
N GLU A 47 -1.07 -5.16 -19.88
CA GLU A 47 -1.35 -3.96 -20.67
C GLU A 47 -0.96 -2.67 -19.94
N SER A 48 -1.05 -2.66 -18.61
CA SER A 48 -0.71 -1.49 -17.80
C SER A 48 0.77 -1.41 -17.42
N LEU A 49 1.54 -2.48 -17.59
CA LEU A 49 2.89 -2.60 -17.05
C LEU A 49 3.84 -1.51 -17.55
N GLU A 50 3.90 -1.30 -18.85
CA GLU A 50 4.75 -0.28 -19.46
C GLU A 50 4.36 1.13 -18.99
N THR A 51 3.06 1.41 -18.96
CA THR A 51 2.54 2.69 -18.46
C THR A 51 2.95 2.93 -17.02
N VAL A 52 2.85 1.92 -16.15
CA VAL A 52 3.21 2.03 -14.74
C VAL A 52 4.72 2.24 -14.56
N ILE A 53 5.57 1.53 -15.32
CA ILE A 53 7.03 1.72 -15.30
C ILE A 53 7.39 3.15 -15.72
N GLN A 54 6.81 3.66 -16.82
CA GLN A 54 7.04 5.02 -17.28
C GLN A 54 6.58 6.07 -16.26
N LEU A 55 5.43 5.85 -15.66
CA LEU A 55 4.85 6.72 -14.64
C LEU A 55 5.73 6.83 -13.40
N LEU A 56 6.24 5.71 -12.93
CA LEU A 56 7.09 5.64 -11.73
C LEU A 56 8.50 6.17 -11.99
N GLY A 57 9.03 5.99 -13.20
CA GLY A 57 10.41 6.34 -13.54
C GLY A 57 11.44 5.48 -12.81
N THR A 58 11.09 4.25 -12.45
CA THR A 58 11.96 3.28 -11.77
C THR A 58 11.75 1.87 -12.30
N TYR A 59 12.80 1.05 -12.20
CA TYR A 59 12.76 -0.38 -12.49
C TYR A 59 12.75 -1.24 -11.21
N ASP A 60 12.53 -0.62 -10.04
CA ASP A 60 12.39 -1.39 -8.79
C ASP A 60 11.13 -2.26 -8.84
N ILE A 61 11.35 -3.57 -8.88
CA ILE A 61 10.28 -4.56 -9.01
C ILE A 61 9.26 -4.50 -7.86
N THR A 62 9.70 -4.15 -6.65
CA THR A 62 8.81 -4.06 -5.49
C THR A 62 7.84 -2.90 -5.64
N THR A 63 8.36 -1.74 -6.06
CA THR A 63 7.55 -0.55 -6.33
C THR A 63 6.59 -0.78 -7.49
N ILE A 64 7.06 -1.38 -8.60
CA ILE A 64 6.23 -1.68 -9.77
C ILE A 64 5.07 -2.61 -9.39
N ARG A 65 5.35 -3.74 -8.74
CA ARG A 65 4.32 -4.71 -8.32
C ARG A 65 3.25 -4.07 -7.44
N ALA A 66 3.66 -3.30 -6.45
CA ALA A 66 2.73 -2.62 -5.56
C ALA A 66 1.91 -1.53 -6.28
N SER A 67 2.47 -0.97 -7.35
CA SER A 67 1.81 0.08 -8.13
C SER A 67 0.74 -0.45 -9.08
N MET A 68 0.84 -1.68 -9.56
CA MET A 68 -0.13 -2.23 -10.50
C MET A 68 -1.56 -2.19 -9.95
N GLY A 69 -1.78 -2.76 -8.77
CA GLY A 69 -3.09 -2.75 -8.13
C GLY A 69 -3.56 -1.32 -7.80
N MET A 70 -2.66 -0.46 -7.32
CA MET A 70 -3.03 0.92 -7.01
C MET A 70 -3.42 1.73 -8.26
N TYR A 71 -2.67 1.58 -9.35
CA TYR A 71 -2.99 2.21 -10.63
C TYR A 71 -4.36 1.78 -11.15
N LEU A 72 -4.62 0.46 -11.17
CA LEU A 72 -5.88 -0.09 -11.70
C LEU A 72 -7.09 0.28 -10.84
N VAL A 73 -6.98 0.27 -9.50
CA VAL A 73 -8.09 0.71 -8.66
C VAL A 73 -8.37 2.20 -8.83
N CYS A 74 -7.34 3.04 -8.92
CA CYS A 74 -7.51 4.47 -9.16
C CYS A 74 -8.12 4.75 -10.54
N LYS A 75 -7.72 4.02 -11.57
CA LYS A 75 -8.32 4.09 -12.91
C LYS A 75 -9.80 3.74 -12.85
N ALA A 76 -10.17 2.63 -12.21
CA ALA A 76 -11.56 2.23 -12.05
C ALA A 76 -12.40 3.26 -11.27
N ILE A 77 -11.85 3.87 -10.22
CA ILE A 77 -12.53 4.92 -9.46
C ILE A 77 -12.79 6.14 -10.36
N HIS A 78 -11.77 6.58 -11.10
CA HIS A 78 -11.90 7.73 -12.00
C HIS A 78 -12.93 7.50 -13.10
N GLU A 79 -12.90 6.34 -13.77
CA GLU A 79 -13.77 6.02 -14.90
C GLU A 79 -15.22 5.72 -14.51
N GLN A 80 -15.43 5.18 -13.32
CA GLN A 80 -16.73 4.64 -12.90
C GLN A 80 -17.43 5.50 -11.84
N THR A 81 -16.82 6.60 -11.40
CA THR A 81 -17.37 7.47 -10.34
C THR A 81 -17.00 8.92 -10.56
N ASP A 82 -17.73 9.80 -9.86
CA ASP A 82 -17.40 11.24 -9.78
C ASP A 82 -16.45 11.59 -8.62
N ILE A 83 -15.92 10.58 -7.93
CA ILE A 83 -14.97 10.79 -6.83
C ILE A 83 -13.67 11.35 -7.39
N ARG A 84 -13.13 12.38 -6.72
CA ARG A 84 -11.85 13.01 -7.07
C ARG A 84 -10.90 13.13 -5.90
N VAL A 85 -11.33 12.78 -4.69
CA VAL A 85 -10.52 12.82 -3.47
C VAL A 85 -10.57 11.46 -2.77
N LEU A 86 -9.41 10.93 -2.45
CA LEU A 86 -9.24 9.65 -1.74
C LEU A 86 -8.55 9.87 -0.40
N LEU A 87 -9.04 9.20 0.63
CA LEU A 87 -8.32 9.04 1.91
C LEU A 87 -7.49 7.75 1.84
N THR A 88 -6.21 7.85 2.13
CA THR A 88 -5.28 6.71 2.12
C THR A 88 -4.59 6.53 3.47
N GLY A 89 -4.11 5.32 3.74
CA GLY A 89 -3.38 4.96 4.95
C GLY A 89 -1.86 5.08 4.82
N GLU A 90 -1.36 5.73 3.78
CA GLU A 90 0.08 5.92 3.54
C GLU A 90 0.76 6.61 4.73
N ILE A 91 2.07 6.40 4.89
CA ILE A 91 2.93 6.96 5.95
C ILE A 91 2.76 6.28 7.31
N SER A 92 1.70 5.51 7.52
CA SER A 92 1.51 4.82 8.81
C SER A 92 2.60 3.78 9.11
N ASP A 93 3.19 3.19 8.08
CA ASP A 93 4.28 2.22 8.22
C ASP A 93 5.58 2.91 8.68
N GLU A 94 5.89 4.06 8.15
CA GLU A 94 7.08 4.85 8.50
C GLU A 94 7.01 5.43 9.92
N LEU A 95 5.80 5.77 10.38
CA LEU A 95 5.59 6.34 11.71
C LEU A 95 5.55 5.31 12.83
N PHE A 96 4.90 4.15 12.59
CA PHE A 96 4.58 3.18 13.64
C PHE A 96 5.28 1.83 13.50
N GLY A 97 6.06 1.65 12.45
CA GLY A 97 6.85 0.45 12.21
C GLY A 97 6.23 -0.54 11.22
N TYR A 98 7.09 -1.06 10.38
CA TYR A 98 6.82 -2.17 9.48
C TYR A 98 8.14 -2.66 8.85
N LYS A 99 8.25 -3.98 8.62
CA LYS A 99 9.44 -4.60 8.01
C LYS A 99 10.75 -4.13 8.66
N TYR A 100 11.46 -3.20 8.03
CA TYR A 100 12.81 -2.78 8.46
C TYR A 100 12.85 -2.22 9.88
N THR A 101 11.82 -1.50 10.30
CA THR A 101 11.74 -0.96 11.66
C THR A 101 11.26 -1.98 12.68
N ASP A 102 10.46 -2.98 12.28
CA ASP A 102 10.04 -4.07 13.19
C ASP A 102 11.22 -4.92 13.68
N PHE A 103 12.34 -4.94 12.96
CA PHE A 103 13.57 -5.64 13.32
C PHE A 103 14.62 -4.72 13.94
N ALA A 104 14.28 -3.48 14.27
CA ALA A 104 15.21 -2.57 14.93
C ALA A 104 15.73 -3.17 16.24
N PRO A 105 17.05 -3.17 16.48
CA PRO A 105 17.64 -3.80 17.67
C PRO A 105 17.29 -3.07 18.96
N ASP A 106 17.00 -1.78 18.86
CA ASP A 106 16.64 -0.92 19.98
C ASP A 106 15.80 0.30 19.52
N ALA A 107 15.34 1.07 20.49
CA ALA A 107 14.50 2.23 20.25
C ALA A 107 15.20 3.37 19.50
N THR A 108 16.51 3.50 19.66
CA THR A 108 17.32 4.50 18.95
C THR A 108 17.38 4.17 17.47
N ALA A 109 17.71 2.93 17.14
CA ALA A 109 17.75 2.45 15.76
C ALA A 109 16.38 2.54 15.09
N PHE A 110 15.31 2.20 15.81
CA PHE A 110 13.93 2.40 15.32
C PHE A 110 13.66 3.86 14.97
N GLN A 111 13.99 4.78 15.87
CA GLN A 111 13.74 6.21 15.67
C GLN A 111 14.55 6.80 14.52
N GLU A 112 15.80 6.42 14.39
CA GLU A 112 16.68 6.87 13.29
C GLU A 112 16.17 6.40 11.94
N GLU A 113 15.79 5.11 11.82
CA GLU A 113 15.23 4.57 10.57
C GLU A 113 13.87 5.19 10.24
N SER A 114 13.00 5.36 11.23
CA SER A 114 11.71 6.04 11.05
C SER A 114 11.87 7.48 10.57
N GLN A 115 12.79 8.25 11.18
CA GLN A 115 13.12 9.62 10.74
C GLN A 115 13.70 9.65 9.32
N LYS A 116 14.54 8.69 8.96
CA LYS A 116 15.08 8.55 7.61
C LYS A 116 13.93 8.30 6.62
N ARG A 117 13.05 7.33 6.90
CA ARG A 117 11.90 7.00 6.03
C ARG A 117 10.99 8.19 5.82
N ILE A 118 10.70 8.97 6.84
CA ILE A 118 9.90 10.19 6.72
C ILE A 118 10.57 11.24 5.83
N ARG A 119 11.89 11.38 5.86
CA ARG A 119 12.60 12.30 4.96
C ARG A 119 12.66 11.80 3.51
N GLU A 120 12.63 10.51 3.32
CA GLU A 120 12.77 9.83 2.04
C GLU A 120 11.44 9.30 1.46
N LEU A 121 10.28 9.77 1.95
CA LEU A 121 8.95 9.31 1.52
C LEU A 121 8.77 9.28 0.00
N HIS A 122 9.34 10.26 -0.70
CA HIS A 122 9.29 10.40 -2.15
C HIS A 122 10.05 9.31 -2.92
N MET A 123 10.82 8.46 -2.23
CA MET A 123 11.61 7.38 -2.82
C MET A 123 10.95 5.99 -2.69
N TYR A 124 9.90 5.88 -1.87
CA TYR A 124 9.29 4.60 -1.47
C TYR A 124 7.78 4.54 -1.79
N ASP A 125 6.99 4.03 -0.86
CA ASP A 125 5.55 3.78 -1.06
C ASP A 125 4.75 5.04 -1.40
N VAL A 126 5.17 6.21 -0.91
CA VAL A 126 4.53 7.49 -1.27
C VAL A 126 4.77 7.88 -2.72
N LEU A 127 5.93 7.53 -3.32
CA LEU A 127 6.15 7.70 -4.77
C LEU A 127 5.08 6.95 -5.57
N ARG A 128 4.85 5.69 -5.21
CA ARG A 128 3.81 4.85 -5.80
C ARG A 128 2.44 5.50 -5.67
N ALA A 129 2.06 5.87 -4.45
CA ALA A 129 0.76 6.46 -4.17
C ALA A 129 0.55 7.77 -4.94
N ASP A 130 1.51 8.69 -4.88
CA ASP A 130 1.45 9.97 -5.59
C ASP A 130 1.24 9.77 -7.09
N ARG A 131 2.09 8.96 -7.73
CA ARG A 131 2.05 8.77 -9.17
C ARG A 131 0.78 8.06 -9.65
N CYS A 132 0.39 6.97 -8.99
CA CYS A 132 -0.78 6.19 -9.40
C CYS A 132 -2.10 6.93 -9.17
N ILE A 133 -2.20 7.74 -8.12
CA ILE A 133 -3.40 8.51 -7.81
C ILE A 133 -3.49 9.73 -8.74
N SER A 134 -2.41 10.50 -8.87
CA SER A 134 -2.41 11.76 -9.63
C SER A 134 -2.66 11.55 -11.12
N VAL A 135 -2.07 10.51 -11.75
CA VAL A 135 -2.27 10.22 -13.18
C VAL A 135 -3.73 9.94 -13.53
N ASN A 136 -4.50 9.44 -12.56
CA ASN A 136 -5.93 9.19 -12.68
C ASN A 136 -6.79 10.40 -12.27
N SER A 137 -6.20 11.61 -12.21
CA SER A 137 -6.90 12.85 -11.83
C SER A 137 -7.61 12.77 -10.48
N LEU A 138 -7.01 12.04 -9.55
CA LEU A 138 -7.46 11.91 -8.17
C LEU A 138 -6.50 12.65 -7.23
N GLU A 139 -7.00 13.12 -6.11
CA GLU A 139 -6.23 13.76 -5.05
C GLU A 139 -6.15 12.85 -3.83
N ALA A 140 -4.94 12.56 -3.35
CA ALA A 140 -4.73 11.83 -2.12
C ALA A 140 -4.83 12.74 -0.90
N ARG A 141 -5.59 12.34 0.09
CA ARG A 141 -5.55 12.87 1.46
C ARG A 141 -4.93 11.82 2.36
N VAL A 142 -3.83 12.21 3.01
CA VAL A 142 -2.96 11.32 3.79
C VAL A 142 -2.94 11.79 5.25
N PRO A 143 -3.91 11.39 6.08
CA PRO A 143 -4.01 11.87 7.47
C PRO A 143 -2.76 11.61 8.32
N PHE A 144 -2.07 10.48 8.08
CA PHE A 144 -0.81 10.17 8.78
C PHE A 144 0.34 11.08 8.36
N GLY A 145 0.24 11.77 7.20
CA GLY A 145 1.23 12.72 6.71
C GLY A 145 0.98 14.16 7.17
N ASP A 146 -0.04 14.43 7.98
CA ASP A 146 -0.23 15.74 8.58
C ASP A 146 1.00 16.12 9.40
N ILE A 147 1.54 17.32 9.16
CA ILE A 147 2.84 17.74 9.73
C ILE A 147 2.81 17.76 11.26
N ASP A 148 1.71 18.19 11.85
CA ASP A 148 1.60 18.28 13.31
C ASP A 148 1.41 16.89 13.91
N PHE A 149 0.68 16.01 13.21
CA PHE A 149 0.58 14.59 13.60
C PHE A 149 1.94 13.88 13.51
N VAL A 150 2.69 14.08 12.43
CA VAL A 150 4.06 13.52 12.27
C VAL A 150 4.96 14.01 13.40
N LYS A 151 5.00 15.30 13.70
CA LYS A 151 5.79 15.86 14.82
C LYS A 151 5.38 15.24 16.16
N TYR A 152 4.08 15.10 16.38
CA TYR A 152 3.56 14.49 17.61
C TYR A 152 4.03 13.03 17.74
N VAL A 153 3.83 12.21 16.71
CA VAL A 153 4.25 10.80 16.74
C VAL A 153 5.76 10.64 16.87
N MET A 154 6.54 11.52 16.20
CA MET A 154 8.00 11.53 16.33
C MET A 154 8.49 11.98 17.70
N SER A 155 7.68 12.70 18.49
CA SER A 155 7.99 13.08 19.88
C SER A 155 7.67 11.99 20.90
N ILE A 156 6.89 10.97 20.52
CA ILE A 156 6.60 9.83 21.41
C ILE A 156 7.88 9.03 21.63
N ASP A 157 8.10 8.59 22.86
CA ASP A 157 9.20 7.71 23.19
C ASP A 157 9.22 6.48 22.27
N SER A 158 10.30 6.31 21.55
CA SER A 158 10.45 5.24 20.55
C SER A 158 10.39 3.83 21.17
N GLU A 159 10.66 3.69 22.48
CA GLU A 159 10.44 2.45 23.23
C GLU A 159 8.99 1.95 23.13
N LEU A 160 8.02 2.86 23.04
CA LEU A 160 6.59 2.53 22.92
C LEU A 160 6.20 2.11 21.51
N LYS A 161 7.05 2.38 20.52
CA LYS A 161 6.82 2.04 19.12
C LYS A 161 7.45 0.72 18.70
N LEU A 162 8.38 0.19 19.50
CA LEU A 162 9.02 -1.09 19.22
C LEU A 162 8.01 -2.24 19.15
N ASN A 163 8.25 -3.16 18.22
CA ASN A 163 7.42 -4.37 18.09
C ASN A 163 7.73 -5.40 19.20
N LYS A 164 7.39 -5.05 20.45
CA LYS A 164 7.63 -5.89 21.62
C LYS A 164 6.62 -7.05 21.78
N TYR A 165 5.47 -6.94 21.12
CA TYR A 165 4.34 -7.87 21.31
C TYR A 165 4.12 -8.78 20.11
N GLY A 166 5.06 -8.82 19.16
CA GLY A 166 4.90 -9.57 17.92
C GLY A 166 3.76 -9.07 17.02
N LYS A 167 3.31 -7.84 17.23
CA LYS A 167 2.25 -7.18 16.46
C LYS A 167 2.76 -5.85 15.91
N GLY A 168 2.95 -5.82 14.59
CA GLY A 168 3.35 -4.58 13.91
C GLY A 168 2.37 -3.44 14.17
N LYS A 169 2.88 -2.22 14.35
CA LYS A 169 2.10 -1.01 14.68
C LYS A 169 1.31 -1.12 15.99
N TYR A 170 1.84 -1.80 16.99
CA TYR A 170 1.12 -2.05 18.24
C TYR A 170 0.55 -0.77 18.85
N LEU A 171 1.36 0.29 18.97
CA LEU A 171 0.92 1.57 19.55
C LEU A 171 -0.30 2.16 18.82
N LEU A 172 -0.29 2.14 17.49
CA LEU A 172 -1.41 2.63 16.69
C LEU A 172 -2.67 1.78 16.92
N ARG A 173 -2.53 0.46 16.89
CA ARG A 173 -3.65 -0.47 17.10
C ARG A 173 -4.25 -0.31 18.49
N HIS A 174 -3.41 -0.25 19.52
CA HIS A 174 -3.82 -0.06 20.90
C HIS A 174 -4.56 1.27 21.12
N ALA A 175 -4.15 2.34 20.44
CA ALA A 175 -4.86 3.62 20.50
C ALA A 175 -6.30 3.57 19.95
N PHE A 176 -6.64 2.56 19.16
CA PHE A 176 -7.99 2.33 18.62
C PHE A 176 -8.71 1.11 19.21
N GLU A 177 -8.14 0.48 20.22
CA GLU A 177 -8.73 -0.67 20.90
C GLU A 177 -10.01 -0.29 21.67
N GLU A 178 -9.95 0.84 22.37
CA GLU A 178 -11.12 1.40 23.01
C GLU A 178 -11.97 2.22 22.03
N GLY A 179 -13.27 2.04 22.01
CA GLY A 179 -14.20 2.87 21.25
C GLY A 179 -14.81 2.23 20.01
N ASP A 180 -14.60 0.94 19.81
CA ASP A 180 -15.34 0.14 18.84
C ASP A 180 -15.27 0.72 17.41
N TYR A 181 -14.03 1.05 16.97
CA TYR A 181 -13.79 1.62 15.64
C TYR A 181 -13.69 0.56 14.56
N LEU A 182 -13.13 -0.62 14.90
CA LEU A 182 -12.94 -1.77 14.02
C LEU A 182 -13.27 -3.06 14.76
N PRO A 183 -13.68 -4.13 14.07
CA PRO A 183 -13.74 -5.46 14.67
C PRO A 183 -12.37 -5.85 15.24
N GLU A 184 -12.36 -6.53 16.41
CA GLU A 184 -11.12 -6.94 17.10
C GLU A 184 -10.23 -7.79 16.18
N GLU A 185 -10.82 -8.72 15.42
CA GLU A 185 -10.10 -9.57 14.46
C GLU A 185 -9.41 -8.78 13.34
N ILE A 186 -9.96 -7.63 12.95
CA ILE A 186 -9.35 -6.73 11.96
C ILE A 186 -8.27 -5.89 12.61
N LEU A 187 -8.56 -5.34 13.78
CA LEU A 187 -7.62 -4.49 14.51
C LEU A 187 -6.31 -5.23 14.80
N TRP A 188 -6.38 -6.52 15.14
CA TRP A 188 -5.24 -7.33 15.54
C TRP A 188 -4.79 -8.37 14.48
N ARG A 189 -5.29 -8.27 13.24
CA ARG A 189 -4.88 -9.17 12.15
C ARG A 189 -3.39 -9.06 11.85
N GLU A 190 -2.82 -10.13 11.32
CA GLU A 190 -1.46 -10.09 10.77
C GLU A 190 -1.38 -9.13 9.57
N LYS A 191 -0.27 -8.38 9.51
CA LYS A 191 -0.02 -7.45 8.41
C LYS A 191 0.39 -8.23 7.15
N ALA A 192 -0.31 -7.98 6.06
CA ALA A 192 0.11 -8.38 4.71
C ALA A 192 0.56 -7.15 3.92
N ALA A 193 1.54 -7.32 3.02
CA ALA A 193 1.89 -6.28 2.08
C ALA A 193 0.80 -6.16 1.01
N PHE A 194 0.54 -4.95 0.52
CA PHE A 194 -0.47 -4.71 -0.50
C PHE A 194 -0.23 -5.56 -1.76
N SER A 195 1.02 -5.63 -2.23
CA SER A 195 1.40 -6.45 -3.38
C SER A 195 1.11 -7.95 -3.22
N ASP A 196 1.18 -8.46 -2.00
CA ASP A 196 0.96 -9.88 -1.70
C ASP A 196 -0.52 -10.17 -1.45
N ALA A 197 -1.23 -9.21 -0.86
CA ALA A 197 -2.63 -9.35 -0.50
C ALA A 197 -3.59 -9.18 -1.69
N VAL A 198 -3.16 -8.44 -2.72
CA VAL A 198 -3.90 -8.22 -3.96
C VAL A 198 -3.79 -9.42 -4.91
N GLY A 199 -2.64 -10.11 -4.94
CA GLY A 199 -2.49 -11.30 -5.75
C GLY A 199 -1.07 -11.88 -5.76
N HIS A 200 -0.85 -12.97 -5.05
CA HIS A 200 0.41 -13.74 -5.14
C HIS A 200 0.72 -14.20 -6.57
N SER A 201 -0.31 -14.55 -7.33
CA SER A 201 -0.19 -15.00 -8.71
C SER A 201 0.35 -13.96 -9.69
N MET A 202 0.33 -12.66 -9.34
CA MET A 202 0.83 -11.61 -10.23
C MET A 202 2.33 -11.73 -10.50
N VAL A 203 3.12 -12.14 -9.50
CA VAL A 203 4.59 -12.33 -9.67
C VAL A 203 4.88 -13.48 -10.60
N ASP A 204 4.23 -14.61 -10.37
CA ASP A 204 4.40 -15.80 -11.20
C ASP A 204 3.97 -15.50 -12.64
N TYR A 205 2.88 -14.79 -12.80
CA TYR A 205 2.37 -14.39 -14.10
C TYR A 205 3.32 -13.46 -14.87
N LEU A 206 3.87 -12.44 -14.22
CA LEU A 206 4.87 -11.56 -14.82
C LEU A 206 6.15 -12.31 -15.18
N LYS A 207 6.54 -13.27 -14.36
CA LYS A 207 7.68 -14.14 -14.62
C LYS A 207 7.44 -15.04 -15.82
N GLU A 208 6.32 -15.75 -15.87
CA GLU A 208 5.92 -16.58 -17.01
C GLU A 208 5.83 -15.78 -18.31
N TYR A 209 5.29 -14.57 -18.25
CA TYR A 209 5.25 -13.67 -19.39
C TYR A 209 6.65 -13.30 -19.86
N ALA A 210 7.55 -12.93 -18.97
CA ALA A 210 8.91 -12.57 -19.31
C ALA A 210 9.67 -13.78 -19.92
N GLU A 211 9.59 -14.94 -19.29
CA GLU A 211 10.21 -16.19 -19.76
C GLU A 211 9.63 -16.67 -21.09
N GLY A 212 8.34 -16.43 -21.35
CA GLY A 212 7.68 -16.77 -22.61
C GLY A 212 7.91 -15.76 -23.75
N THR A 213 8.30 -14.52 -23.42
CA THR A 213 8.45 -13.43 -24.37
C THR A 213 9.91 -13.21 -24.81
N TYR A 214 10.86 -13.44 -23.90
CA TYR A 214 12.29 -13.19 -24.14
C TYR A 214 13.08 -14.49 -24.00
N SER A 215 14.01 -14.73 -24.93
CA SER A 215 15.03 -15.76 -24.77
C SER A 215 16.08 -15.34 -23.73
N ASP A 216 16.79 -16.29 -23.16
CA ASP A 216 17.88 -16.02 -22.20
C ASP A 216 18.93 -15.07 -22.82
N GLU A 217 19.25 -15.23 -24.10
CA GLU A 217 20.22 -14.39 -24.83
C GLU A 217 19.71 -12.95 -25.00
N GLU A 218 18.42 -12.76 -25.29
CA GLU A 218 17.80 -11.43 -25.37
C GLU A 218 17.78 -10.77 -24.00
N PHE A 219 17.45 -11.52 -22.94
CA PHE A 219 17.42 -11.02 -21.58
C PHE A 219 18.82 -10.58 -21.12
N GLU A 220 19.85 -11.40 -21.35
CA GLU A 220 21.24 -11.04 -21.05
C GLU A 220 21.69 -9.81 -21.83
N SER A 221 21.34 -9.71 -23.10
CA SER A 221 21.65 -8.55 -23.94
C SER A 221 20.99 -7.27 -23.44
N LEU A 222 19.74 -7.32 -22.98
CA LEU A 222 19.03 -6.20 -22.37
C LEU A 222 19.66 -5.79 -21.04
N CYS A 223 19.98 -6.76 -20.17
CA CYS A 223 20.66 -6.49 -18.90
C CYS A 223 22.01 -5.81 -19.11
N MET A 224 22.84 -6.27 -20.07
CA MET A 224 24.11 -5.68 -20.40
C MET A 224 23.99 -4.26 -20.98
N LYS A 225 22.93 -3.98 -21.75
CA LYS A 225 22.66 -2.67 -22.33
C LYS A 225 22.28 -1.61 -21.29
N TYR A 226 21.65 -2.02 -20.18
CA TYR A 226 21.15 -1.12 -19.13
C TYR A 226 21.92 -1.27 -17.80
N ALA A 227 22.99 -2.06 -17.77
CA ALA A 227 23.87 -2.18 -16.61
C ALA A 227 24.81 -0.94 -16.57
N TYR A 228 24.33 0.13 -15.93
CA TYR A 228 25.15 1.27 -15.51
C TYR A 228 24.98 1.50 -14.00
#